data_0695815a6061395d6e8c5120f2a27cdd
#
_entry.id   0695815a6061395d6e8c5120f2a27cdd
#
_cell.length_a   1.000
_cell.length_b   1.000
_cell.length_c   1.000
_cell.angle_alpha   90.00
_cell.angle_beta   90.00
_cell.angle_gamma   90.00
#
_symmetry.space_group_name_H-M   'P 1'
#
loop_
_entity.id
_entity.type
_entity.pdbx_description
1 polymer ?
#
loop_
_entity_poly.entity_id
_entity_poly.type
_entity_poly.pdbx_seq_one_letter_code
_entity_poly.pdbx_strand_id
1 'polypeptide(L)'
;MDKGELEKLSIEHIRIYESFEKKEKCALCRCIEDFENQVLNAISTDLVMDLEFFPKFGEQYTFCDYHMSKMEDMRDKLGMAIMLKKLITLEIRKMESGQIENKVSKFFIKKANEKKCFVCEKVNLKAMNSDIDITLELWKNKEAFRENFRSQDFFVSSIINFSLIQLKKSLAKKTMKYLSKK
;
A
#
# COMPACT_ATOMS: atom_id res chain seq x y z
N MET A 1 24.35 -12.79 7.94
CA MET A 1 24.14 -11.96 9.15
C MET A 1 23.98 -12.86 10.35
N ASP A 2 24.58 -12.54 11.47
CA ASP A 2 24.52 -13.37 12.69
C ASP A 2 23.12 -13.27 13.33
N LYS A 3 22.60 -14.40 13.87
CA LYS A 3 21.26 -14.44 14.51
C LYS A 3 21.06 -13.32 15.55
N GLY A 4 22.10 -12.98 16.30
CA GLY A 4 22.07 -11.93 17.33
C GLY A 4 21.95 -10.49 16.79
N GLU A 5 22.24 -10.26 15.53
CA GLU A 5 22.05 -8.93 14.87
C GLU A 5 20.64 -8.76 14.32
N LEU A 6 19.96 -9.85 13.94
CA LEU A 6 18.55 -9.86 13.50
C LEU A 6 17.59 -9.58 14.66
N GLU A 7 17.90 -10.08 15.86
CA GLU A 7 17.06 -9.90 17.07
C GLU A 7 16.90 -8.42 17.49
N LYS A 8 17.78 -7.53 17.02
CA LYS A 8 17.72 -6.09 17.30
C LYS A 8 16.96 -5.29 16.23
N LEU A 9 16.52 -5.94 15.16
CA LEU A 9 15.79 -5.29 14.08
C LEU A 9 14.28 -5.46 14.29
N SER A 10 13.50 -4.45 13.86
CA SER A 10 12.04 -4.61 13.83
C SER A 10 11.64 -5.63 12.77
N ILE A 11 10.44 -6.19 12.91
CA ILE A 11 9.85 -7.15 11.95
C ILE A 11 9.90 -6.59 10.51
N GLU A 12 9.69 -5.30 10.36
CA GLU A 12 9.72 -4.64 9.04
C GLU A 12 11.12 -4.60 8.42
N HIS A 13 12.16 -4.38 9.23
CA HIS A 13 13.55 -4.45 8.77
C HIS A 13 13.91 -5.87 8.34
N ILE A 14 13.50 -6.89 9.12
CA ILE A 14 13.74 -8.29 8.80
C ILE A 14 13.07 -8.65 7.47
N ARG A 15 11.81 -8.29 7.28
CA ARG A 15 11.05 -8.53 6.05
C ARG A 15 11.75 -7.95 4.82
N ILE A 16 12.23 -6.72 4.91
CA ILE A 16 12.95 -6.08 3.81
C ILE A 16 14.29 -6.76 3.58
N TYR A 17 15.04 -7.04 4.65
CA TYR A 17 16.31 -7.73 4.55
C TYR A 17 16.19 -9.08 3.84
N GLU A 18 15.26 -9.93 4.27
CA GLU A 18 14.99 -11.23 3.67
C GLU A 18 14.52 -11.12 2.21
N SER A 19 13.79 -10.06 1.87
CA SER A 19 13.40 -9.81 0.49
C SER A 19 14.61 -9.53 -0.41
N PHE A 20 15.65 -8.88 0.10
CA PHE A 20 16.89 -8.65 -0.64
C PHE A 20 17.81 -9.87 -0.70
N GLU A 21 17.61 -10.88 0.14
CA GLU A 21 18.34 -12.16 0.02
C GLU A 21 17.83 -13.02 -1.14
N LYS A 22 16.57 -12.85 -1.53
CA LYS A 22 15.95 -13.59 -2.63
C LYS A 22 16.21 -12.87 -3.96
N LYS A 23 16.84 -13.57 -4.92
CA LYS A 23 17.31 -12.98 -6.19
C LYS A 23 16.37 -13.18 -7.39
N GLU A 24 15.15 -13.69 -7.19
CA GLU A 24 14.26 -14.08 -8.29
C GLU A 24 13.56 -12.90 -8.98
N LYS A 25 13.28 -11.82 -8.25
CA LYS A 25 12.67 -10.58 -8.76
C LYS A 25 13.03 -9.39 -7.87
N CYS A 26 12.72 -8.19 -8.34
CA CYS A 26 12.96 -6.97 -7.59
C CYS A 26 12.46 -7.08 -6.13
N ALA A 27 13.39 -6.93 -5.18
CA ALA A 27 13.10 -7.08 -3.75
C ALA A 27 12.01 -6.11 -3.25
N LEU A 28 12.06 -4.84 -3.66
CA LEU A 28 11.04 -3.85 -3.29
C LEU A 28 9.68 -4.15 -3.91
N CYS A 29 9.66 -4.62 -5.18
CA CYS A 29 8.40 -5.05 -5.81
C CYS A 29 7.76 -6.20 -5.06
N ARG A 30 8.56 -7.14 -4.55
CA ARG A 30 8.08 -8.25 -3.72
C ARG A 30 7.49 -7.76 -2.40
N CYS A 31 8.17 -6.85 -1.71
CA CYS A 31 7.64 -6.25 -0.47
C CYS A 31 6.29 -5.57 -0.70
N ILE A 32 6.15 -4.85 -1.82
CA ILE A 32 4.91 -4.18 -2.20
C ILE A 32 3.79 -5.21 -2.48
N GLU A 33 4.09 -6.25 -3.24
CA GLU A 33 3.13 -7.31 -3.58
C GLU A 33 2.68 -8.09 -2.35
N ASP A 34 3.60 -8.43 -1.46
CA ASP A 34 3.29 -9.11 -0.19
C ASP A 34 2.39 -8.25 0.70
N PHE A 35 2.68 -6.95 0.80
CA PHE A 35 1.83 -6.03 1.56
C PHE A 35 0.45 -5.84 0.92
N GLU A 36 0.38 -5.72 -0.40
CA GLU A 36 -0.86 -5.67 -1.16
C GLU A 36 -1.75 -6.89 -0.86
N ASN A 37 -1.16 -8.09 -0.90
CA ASN A 37 -1.85 -9.34 -0.58
C ASN A 37 -2.33 -9.38 0.88
N GLN A 38 -1.53 -8.87 1.82
CA GLN A 38 -1.94 -8.74 3.23
C GLN A 38 -3.14 -7.81 3.39
N VAL A 39 -3.14 -6.66 2.72
CA VAL A 39 -4.28 -5.72 2.76
C VAL A 39 -5.55 -6.35 2.18
N LEU A 40 -5.44 -7.03 1.05
CA LEU A 40 -6.58 -7.71 0.42
C LEU A 40 -7.13 -8.83 1.32
N ASN A 41 -6.25 -9.65 1.91
CA ASN A 41 -6.64 -10.66 2.87
C ASN A 41 -7.35 -10.05 4.08
N ALA A 42 -6.80 -9.01 4.69
CA ALA A 42 -7.42 -8.35 5.84
C ALA A 42 -8.81 -7.81 5.51
N ILE A 43 -9.03 -7.31 4.29
CA ILE A 43 -10.36 -6.85 3.85
C ILE A 43 -11.36 -8.00 3.80
N SER A 44 -10.97 -9.17 3.29
CA SER A 44 -11.87 -10.31 3.11
C SER A 44 -12.07 -11.13 4.39
N THR A 45 -11.13 -11.10 5.35
CA THR A 45 -11.21 -11.86 6.60
C THR A 45 -11.66 -11.01 7.78
N ASP A 46 -10.86 -10.04 8.17
CA ASP A 46 -11.05 -9.28 9.42
C ASP A 46 -11.97 -8.08 9.24
N LEU A 47 -11.66 -7.22 8.25
CA LEU A 47 -12.41 -5.98 8.04
C LEU A 47 -13.82 -6.22 7.51
N VAL A 48 -14.04 -7.35 6.84
CA VAL A 48 -15.40 -7.74 6.40
C VAL A 48 -16.35 -7.94 7.57
N MET A 49 -15.86 -8.31 8.75
CA MET A 49 -16.64 -8.48 9.96
C MET A 49 -16.81 -7.19 10.76
N ASP A 50 -16.00 -6.16 10.50
CA ASP A 50 -16.11 -4.86 11.16
C ASP A 50 -17.38 -4.12 10.70
N LEU A 51 -18.21 -3.72 11.66
CA LEU A 51 -19.47 -3.02 11.41
C LEU A 51 -19.27 -1.59 10.97
N GLU A 52 -18.15 -0.95 11.35
CA GLU A 52 -17.87 0.45 11.05
C GLU A 52 -16.99 0.64 9.80
N PHE A 53 -16.29 -0.40 9.38
CA PHE A 53 -15.33 -0.29 8.28
C PHE A 53 -16.02 0.07 6.96
N PHE A 54 -17.02 -0.70 6.54
CA PHE A 54 -17.66 -0.51 5.22
C PHE A 54 -18.47 0.78 5.08
N PRO A 55 -19.19 1.28 6.09
CA PRO A 55 -19.80 2.60 6.00
C PRO A 55 -18.76 3.70 5.72
N LYS A 56 -17.68 3.74 6.48
CA LYS A 56 -16.57 4.71 6.29
C LYS A 56 -15.86 4.49 4.94
N PHE A 57 -15.63 3.23 4.57
CA PHE A 57 -15.04 2.87 3.28
C PHE A 57 -15.89 3.39 2.12
N GLY A 58 -17.18 3.09 2.09
CA GLY A 58 -18.08 3.48 1.00
C GLY A 58 -18.23 5.00 0.82
N GLU A 59 -17.91 5.81 1.82
CA GLU A 59 -17.88 7.27 1.72
C GLU A 59 -16.61 7.79 1.03
N GLN A 60 -15.44 7.25 1.38
CA GLN A 60 -14.14 7.82 1.02
C GLN A 60 -13.41 7.00 -0.05
N TYR A 61 -13.65 5.71 -0.10
CA TYR A 61 -12.88 4.76 -0.90
C TYR A 61 -13.75 3.93 -1.84
N THR A 62 -13.08 3.36 -2.81
CA THR A 62 -13.58 2.34 -3.73
C THR A 62 -12.49 1.31 -3.99
N PHE A 63 -12.75 0.32 -4.82
CA PHE A 63 -11.73 -0.53 -5.43
C PHE A 63 -11.56 -0.14 -6.90
N CYS A 64 -10.34 -0.14 -7.41
CA CYS A 64 -10.10 -0.07 -8.85
C CYS A 64 -10.28 -1.47 -9.46
N ASP A 65 -10.42 -1.52 -10.79
CA ASP A 65 -10.66 -2.77 -11.51
C ASP A 65 -9.56 -3.81 -11.27
N TYR A 66 -8.31 -3.38 -11.19
CA TYR A 66 -7.18 -4.25 -10.88
C TYR A 66 -7.33 -4.95 -9.52
N HIS A 67 -7.62 -4.19 -8.45
CA HIS A 67 -7.75 -4.78 -7.11
C HIS A 67 -9.04 -5.57 -6.94
N MET A 68 -10.11 -5.18 -7.63
CA MET A 68 -11.34 -5.97 -7.66
C MET A 68 -11.10 -7.33 -8.32
N SER A 69 -10.46 -7.36 -9.49
CA SER A 69 -10.10 -8.61 -10.16
C SER A 69 -9.16 -9.47 -9.31
N LYS A 70 -8.15 -8.85 -8.67
CA LYS A 70 -7.23 -9.57 -7.77
C LYS A 70 -7.96 -10.20 -6.57
N MET A 71 -8.99 -9.56 -6.04
CA MET A 71 -9.84 -10.12 -4.99
C MET A 71 -10.68 -11.30 -5.50
N GLU A 72 -11.10 -11.31 -6.76
CA GLU A 72 -11.82 -12.44 -7.36
C GLU A 72 -10.97 -13.72 -7.37
N ASP A 73 -9.66 -13.59 -7.50
CA ASP A 73 -8.72 -14.73 -7.51
C ASP A 73 -8.39 -15.25 -6.10
N MET A 74 -8.75 -14.52 -5.04
CA MET A 74 -8.47 -14.92 -3.68
C MET A 74 -9.29 -16.14 -3.25
N ARG A 75 -8.75 -16.90 -2.30
CA ARG A 75 -9.40 -18.13 -1.81
C ARG A 75 -10.67 -17.88 -1.02
N ASP A 76 -10.74 -16.75 -0.30
CA ASP A 76 -11.88 -16.41 0.56
C ASP A 76 -13.04 -15.82 -0.24
N LYS A 77 -13.80 -16.70 -0.90
CA LYS A 77 -14.99 -16.31 -1.67
C LYS A 77 -16.15 -15.85 -0.78
N LEU A 78 -16.22 -16.36 0.46
CA LEU A 78 -17.27 -15.97 1.40
C LEU A 78 -17.07 -14.54 1.87
N GLY A 79 -15.85 -14.19 2.28
CA GLY A 79 -15.50 -12.81 2.68
C GLY A 79 -15.76 -11.83 1.56
N MET A 80 -15.37 -12.17 0.33
CA MET A 80 -15.69 -11.36 -0.84
C MET A 80 -17.18 -11.16 -1.06
N ALA A 81 -17.99 -12.22 -0.96
CA ALA A 81 -19.44 -12.14 -1.12
C ALA A 81 -20.09 -11.24 -0.05
N ILE A 82 -19.65 -11.36 1.21
CA ILE A 82 -20.11 -10.51 2.32
C ILE A 82 -19.73 -9.04 2.07
N MET A 83 -18.51 -8.78 1.64
CA MET A 83 -18.04 -7.44 1.29
C MET A 83 -18.89 -6.81 0.19
N LEU A 84 -19.10 -7.52 -0.92
CA LEU A 84 -19.91 -7.04 -2.04
C LEU A 84 -21.35 -6.76 -1.61
N LYS A 85 -21.96 -7.66 -0.81
CA LYS A 85 -23.30 -7.45 -0.24
C LYS A 85 -23.36 -6.15 0.59
N LYS A 86 -22.36 -5.90 1.45
CA LYS A 86 -22.30 -4.67 2.26
C LYS A 86 -22.20 -3.42 1.37
N LEU A 87 -21.32 -3.43 0.37
CA LEU A 87 -21.14 -2.30 -0.55
C LEU A 87 -22.42 -2.00 -1.34
N ILE A 88 -23.06 -3.02 -1.92
CA ILE A 88 -24.32 -2.89 -2.66
C ILE A 88 -25.42 -2.35 -1.74
N THR A 89 -25.52 -2.87 -0.50
CA THR A 89 -26.52 -2.39 0.47
C THR A 89 -26.32 -0.92 0.80
N LEU A 90 -25.07 -0.45 0.94
CA LEU A 90 -24.76 0.97 1.16
C LEU A 90 -25.22 1.84 -0.01
N GLU A 91 -24.96 1.41 -1.24
CA GLU A 91 -25.36 2.17 -2.43
C GLU A 91 -26.91 2.21 -2.57
N ILE A 92 -27.61 1.09 -2.32
CA ILE A 92 -29.08 1.07 -2.29
C ILE A 92 -29.62 2.07 -1.26
N ARG A 93 -29.13 2.06 -0.03
CA ARG A 93 -29.56 3.01 1.00
C ARG A 93 -29.34 4.48 0.61
N LYS A 94 -28.25 4.80 -0.09
CA LYS A 94 -28.01 6.14 -0.61
C LYS A 94 -29.04 6.53 -1.68
N MET A 95 -29.45 5.58 -2.52
CA MET A 95 -30.51 5.80 -3.50
C MET A 95 -31.85 6.05 -2.82
N GLU A 96 -32.22 5.22 -1.84
CA GLU A 96 -33.50 5.34 -1.09
C GLU A 96 -33.59 6.62 -0.27
N SER A 97 -32.47 7.08 0.30
CA SER A 97 -32.44 8.32 1.10
C SER A 97 -32.50 9.62 0.29
N GLY A 98 -32.64 9.53 -1.03
CA GLY A 98 -32.68 10.71 -1.92
C GLY A 98 -31.37 11.49 -2.01
N GLN A 99 -30.29 10.99 -1.41
CA GLN A 99 -28.96 11.59 -1.52
C GLN A 99 -28.40 11.49 -2.95
N ILE A 100 -29.05 10.68 -3.77
CA ILE A 100 -28.86 10.60 -5.21
C ILE A 100 -30.02 11.33 -5.86
N GLU A 101 -29.97 12.66 -5.88
CA GLU A 101 -30.89 13.41 -6.74
C GLU A 101 -30.79 12.93 -8.20
N ASN A 102 -31.96 12.86 -8.87
CA ASN A 102 -32.15 12.43 -10.27
C ASN A 102 -31.37 13.24 -11.34
N LYS A 103 -30.24 13.79 -11.02
CA LYS A 103 -29.26 14.31 -11.99
C LYS A 103 -28.36 13.17 -12.45
N VAL A 104 -29.03 12.16 -13.00
CA VAL A 104 -28.40 11.15 -13.83
C VAL A 104 -27.62 11.86 -14.91
N SER A 105 -26.34 11.93 -14.84
CA SER A 105 -25.38 11.72 -15.90
C SER A 105 -23.98 12.27 -15.71
N LYS A 106 -23.79 13.48 -15.21
CA LYS A 106 -22.42 14.04 -15.20
C LYS A 106 -21.79 14.15 -13.82
N PHE A 107 -22.61 14.33 -12.80
CA PHE A 107 -22.10 14.53 -11.43
C PHE A 107 -21.71 13.21 -10.74
N PHE A 108 -22.41 12.11 -11.05
CA PHE A 108 -22.11 10.78 -10.49
C PHE A 108 -20.81 10.20 -11.02
N ILE A 109 -20.57 10.32 -12.32
CA ILE A 109 -19.29 9.90 -12.93
C ILE A 109 -18.14 10.70 -12.32
N LYS A 110 -18.33 11.99 -12.06
CA LYS A 110 -17.30 12.85 -11.47
C LYS A 110 -17.03 12.49 -10.00
N LYS A 111 -18.05 12.21 -9.20
CA LYS A 111 -17.93 11.86 -7.79
C LYS A 111 -17.41 10.44 -7.58
N ALA A 112 -17.76 9.51 -8.44
CA ALA A 112 -17.18 8.16 -8.44
C ALA A 112 -15.68 8.18 -8.84
N ASN A 113 -15.31 9.08 -9.75
CA ASN A 113 -13.90 9.28 -10.14
C ASN A 113 -13.05 10.00 -9.08
N GLU A 114 -13.66 10.61 -8.05
CA GLU A 114 -12.95 11.26 -6.95
C GLU A 114 -12.58 10.29 -5.83
N LYS A 115 -13.25 9.12 -5.74
CA LYS A 115 -12.90 8.12 -4.73
C LYS A 115 -11.62 7.40 -5.08
N LYS A 116 -10.71 7.36 -4.14
CA LYS A 116 -9.43 6.66 -4.29
C LYS A 116 -9.60 5.17 -4.03
N CYS A 117 -8.85 4.36 -4.74
CA CYS A 117 -8.78 2.95 -4.39
C CYS A 117 -8.07 2.79 -3.05
N PHE A 118 -8.75 2.14 -2.09
CA PHE A 118 -8.23 1.93 -0.74
C PHE A 118 -6.90 1.17 -0.75
N VAL A 119 -6.83 0.08 -1.51
CA VAL A 119 -5.63 -0.75 -1.58
C VAL A 119 -4.46 0.03 -2.21
N CYS A 120 -4.72 0.74 -3.34
CA CYS A 120 -3.70 1.59 -3.96
C CYS A 120 -3.14 2.63 -2.98
N GLU A 121 -4.01 3.27 -2.19
CA GLU A 121 -3.56 4.28 -1.23
C GLU A 121 -2.72 3.66 -0.12
N LYS A 122 -3.16 2.52 0.46
CA LYS A 122 -2.40 1.81 1.50
C LYS A 122 -1.05 1.33 1.00
N VAL A 123 -1.01 0.72 -0.18
CA VAL A 123 0.22 0.22 -0.81
C VAL A 123 1.17 1.37 -1.12
N ASN A 124 0.67 2.47 -1.70
CA ASN A 124 1.50 3.64 -1.99
C ASN A 124 2.08 4.26 -0.71
N LEU A 125 1.28 4.42 0.34
CA LEU A 125 1.75 4.97 1.61
C LEU A 125 2.82 4.07 2.24
N LYS A 126 2.64 2.75 2.22
CA LYS A 126 3.61 1.79 2.77
C LYS A 126 4.91 1.80 1.99
N ALA A 127 4.83 1.67 0.67
CA ALA A 127 6.00 1.66 -0.20
C ALA A 127 6.80 2.96 -0.13
N MET A 128 6.08 4.10 -0.12
CA MET A 128 6.69 5.43 -0.18
C MET A 128 7.32 5.88 1.14
N ASN A 129 6.67 5.60 2.27
CA ASN A 129 7.04 6.21 3.55
C ASN A 129 7.75 5.24 4.51
N SER A 130 7.69 3.95 4.26
CA SER A 130 8.25 2.95 5.17
C SER A 130 9.33 2.10 4.50
N ASP A 131 9.00 1.40 3.44
CA ASP A 131 9.90 0.39 2.87
C ASP A 131 11.16 1.02 2.25
N ILE A 132 11.03 2.20 1.64
CA ILE A 132 12.19 2.95 1.10
C ILE A 132 13.06 3.49 2.23
N ASP A 133 12.46 4.08 3.26
CA ASP A 133 13.22 4.63 4.39
C ASP A 133 13.98 3.52 5.15
N ILE A 134 13.34 2.38 5.40
CA ILE A 134 13.98 1.22 6.01
C ILE A 134 15.10 0.66 5.12
N THR A 135 14.88 0.57 3.81
CA THR A 135 15.91 0.13 2.86
C THR A 135 17.14 1.04 2.93
N LEU A 136 16.94 2.36 2.98
CA LEU A 136 18.02 3.34 3.11
C LEU A 136 18.72 3.25 4.47
N GLU A 137 17.99 2.99 5.54
CA GLU A 137 18.54 2.79 6.88
C GLU A 137 19.41 1.53 6.93
N LEU A 138 18.90 0.40 6.43
CA LEU A 138 19.66 -0.84 6.32
C LEU A 138 20.91 -0.68 5.46
N TRP A 139 20.80 0.01 4.32
CA TRP A 139 21.94 0.29 3.45
C TRP A 139 23.02 1.13 4.13
N LYS A 140 22.64 2.11 4.95
CA LYS A 140 23.59 2.94 5.70
C LYS A 140 24.30 2.18 6.82
N ASN A 141 23.54 1.34 7.54
CA ASN A 141 23.98 0.80 8.82
C ASN A 141 24.51 -0.64 8.75
N LYS A 142 24.20 -1.40 7.65
CA LYS A 142 24.54 -2.81 7.54
C LYS A 142 25.34 -3.12 6.28
N GLU A 143 26.59 -3.56 6.45
CA GLU A 143 27.47 -3.88 5.32
C GLU A 143 26.97 -5.08 4.53
N ALA A 144 26.57 -6.16 5.21
CA ALA A 144 25.99 -7.34 4.57
C ALA A 144 24.75 -7.00 3.72
N PHE A 145 23.93 -6.02 4.16
CA PHE A 145 22.80 -5.54 3.36
C PHE A 145 23.26 -4.81 2.10
N ARG A 146 24.33 -4.02 2.17
CA ARG A 146 24.90 -3.35 0.98
C ARG A 146 25.38 -4.35 -0.09
N GLU A 147 25.94 -5.48 0.34
CA GLU A 147 26.35 -6.56 -0.56
C GLU A 147 25.13 -7.22 -1.22
N ASN A 148 24.12 -7.56 -0.43
CA ASN A 148 22.86 -8.09 -0.94
C ASN A 148 22.16 -7.12 -1.91
N PHE A 149 22.17 -5.83 -1.58
CA PHE A 149 21.61 -4.79 -2.44
C PHE A 149 22.36 -4.69 -3.77
N ARG A 150 23.70 -4.71 -3.77
CA ARG A 150 24.52 -4.65 -4.98
C ARG A 150 24.40 -5.90 -5.86
N SER A 151 24.11 -7.04 -5.25
CA SER A 151 23.95 -8.31 -5.95
C SER A 151 22.58 -8.53 -6.58
N GLN A 152 21.67 -7.52 -6.50
CA GLN A 152 20.36 -7.60 -7.15
C GLN A 152 20.49 -7.36 -8.66
N ASP A 153 20.06 -8.33 -9.46
CA ASP A 153 20.05 -8.22 -10.92
C ASP A 153 18.83 -7.47 -11.45
N PHE A 154 17.80 -7.29 -10.62
CA PHE A 154 16.52 -6.73 -11.01
C PHE A 154 16.15 -5.50 -10.17
N PHE A 155 16.31 -4.32 -10.75
CA PHE A 155 15.69 -3.10 -10.26
C PHE A 155 14.74 -2.53 -11.31
N VAL A 156 13.48 -2.34 -10.94
CA VAL A 156 12.55 -1.63 -11.81
C VAL A 156 12.91 -0.15 -11.79
N SER A 157 13.28 0.41 -12.94
CA SER A 157 13.75 1.80 -13.10
C SER A 157 12.76 2.84 -12.54
N SER A 158 11.46 2.53 -12.54
CA SER A 158 10.44 3.37 -11.91
C SER A 158 10.63 3.53 -10.40
N ILE A 159 11.08 2.49 -9.70
CA ILE A 159 11.35 2.52 -8.25
C ILE A 159 12.60 3.35 -7.96
N ILE A 160 13.63 3.22 -8.81
CA ILE A 160 14.87 4.02 -8.68
C ILE A 160 14.55 5.50 -8.88
N ASN A 161 13.82 5.85 -9.92
CA ASN A 161 13.42 7.23 -10.19
C ASN A 161 12.54 7.80 -9.07
N PHE A 162 11.63 6.98 -8.54
CA PHE A 162 10.79 7.34 -7.43
C PHE A 162 11.60 7.56 -6.13
N SER A 163 12.53 6.66 -5.80
CA SER A 163 13.43 6.79 -4.67
C SER A 163 14.30 8.04 -4.76
N LEU A 164 14.81 8.38 -5.95
CA LEU A 164 15.57 9.59 -6.20
C LEU A 164 14.75 10.88 -6.00
N ILE A 165 13.47 10.86 -6.39
CA ILE A 165 12.55 11.99 -6.17
C ILE A 165 12.27 12.17 -4.68
N GLN A 166 12.08 11.10 -3.91
CA GLN A 166 11.87 11.17 -2.46
C GLN A 166 13.13 11.60 -1.71
N LEU A 167 14.31 11.11 -2.13
CA LEU A 167 15.59 11.58 -1.59
C LEU A 167 15.77 13.08 -1.81
N LYS A 168 15.45 13.60 -3.01
CA LYS A 168 15.48 15.04 -3.29
C LYS A 168 14.51 15.82 -2.39
N LYS A 169 13.28 15.32 -2.18
CA LYS A 169 12.29 15.95 -1.28
C LYS A 169 12.71 15.90 0.18
N SER A 170 13.30 14.80 0.65
CA SER A 170 13.80 14.66 2.01
C SER A 170 15.00 15.58 2.28
N LEU A 171 15.91 15.68 1.32
CA LEU A 171 17.05 16.60 1.38
C LEU A 171 16.57 18.06 1.39
N ALA A 172 15.61 18.41 0.53
CA ALA A 172 15.03 19.77 0.50
C ALA A 172 14.34 20.13 1.83
N LYS A 173 13.59 19.21 2.45
CA LYS A 173 13.00 19.43 3.79
C LYS A 173 14.05 19.60 4.89
N LYS A 174 15.14 18.84 4.86
CA LYS A 174 16.24 18.99 5.84
C LYS A 174 16.96 20.32 5.65
N THR A 175 17.21 20.77 4.43
CA THR A 175 17.83 22.07 4.14
C THR A 175 16.94 23.23 4.58
N MET A 176 15.63 23.16 4.32
CA MET A 176 14.67 24.17 4.80
C MET A 176 14.63 24.25 6.33
N LYS A 177 14.67 23.10 7.02
CA LYS A 177 14.68 23.05 8.49
C LYS A 177 15.99 23.56 9.09
N TYR A 178 17.08 23.52 8.35
CA TYR A 178 18.38 24.10 8.76
C TYR A 178 18.39 25.62 8.56
N LEU A 179 17.79 26.12 7.50
CA LEU A 179 17.70 27.56 7.19
C LEU A 179 16.69 28.31 8.08
N SER A 180 15.65 27.62 8.57
CA SER A 180 14.66 28.20 9.48
C SER A 180 15.11 28.26 10.97
N LYS A 181 16.31 27.69 11.29
CA LYS A 181 16.91 27.71 12.62
C LYS A 181 18.08 28.69 12.77
N LYS A 182 18.36 29.42 11.72
CA LYS A 182 19.28 30.59 11.73
C LYS A 182 18.45 31.90 11.71
#